data_16f1d728762849609d54c9c736f21cd7
#
_entry.id   16f1d728762849609d54c9c736f21cd7
#
_cell.length_a   1.000
_cell.length_b   1.000
_cell.length_c   1.000
_cell.angle_alpha   90.00
_cell.angle_beta   90.00
_cell.angle_gamma   90.00
#
_symmetry.space_group_name_H-M   'P 1'
#
loop_
_entity.id
_entity.type
_entity.pdbx_description
1 polymer ?
#
loop_
_entity_poly.entity_id
_entity_poly.type
_entity_poly.pdbx_seq_one_letter_code
_entity_poly.pdbx_strand_id
1 'polypeptide(L)'
;MAGRRLYWAFATIMNAFLAAFLFFAGALGATLFGFLLRNKLPEHHVSEHSRSIIVLSTKLIATMTALLLGLLVSSANDSLQSFNSGLEQMGARLATTDRLLKDYGPETREVRHSLREHAALSVAVIWPEERERLVSLNLFATGQLPRSGWDGAVRDASHAVRALAISSFLPEIEGKLLDLKPQDEAKRWRQAEALRQLGLLAEQHWLLVEKAQNTVPVTLLVLLLAWLLILFTTFGLFAPRNATVTTVLILCAVSASAAVFVILEMNSVTSGLLKVSGEPLIRALSVMGG
;
A
#
# COMPACT_ATOMS: atom_id res chain seq x y z
N MET A 1 -20.82 6.99 -13.43
CA MET A 1 -19.63 7.37 -12.64
C MET A 1 -19.00 6.21 -11.87
N ALA A 2 -19.72 5.16 -11.52
CA ALA A 2 -19.19 3.95 -10.86
C ALA A 2 -18.19 3.14 -11.71
N GLY A 3 -18.35 3.06 -13.02
CA GLY A 3 -17.52 2.21 -13.88
C GLY A 3 -16.04 2.59 -13.98
N ARG A 4 -15.68 3.87 -13.83
CA ARG A 4 -14.28 4.32 -13.90
C ARG A 4 -13.48 4.04 -12.61
N ARG A 5 -14.16 3.97 -11.47
CA ARG A 5 -13.54 3.65 -10.16
C ARG A 5 -13.23 2.17 -10.02
N LEU A 6 -14.10 1.32 -10.56
CA LEU A 6 -13.82 -0.10 -10.73
C LEU A 6 -12.56 -0.30 -11.59
N TYR A 7 -12.35 0.53 -12.61
CA TYR A 7 -11.23 0.40 -13.54
C TYR A 7 -9.86 0.55 -12.87
N TRP A 8 -9.66 1.52 -11.95
CA TRP A 8 -8.36 1.73 -11.29
C TRP A 8 -8.08 0.71 -10.18
N ALA A 9 -9.08 0.34 -9.37
CA ALA A 9 -8.93 -0.77 -8.44
C ALA A 9 -8.71 -2.08 -9.22
N PHE A 10 -9.45 -2.27 -10.32
CA PHE A 10 -9.24 -3.39 -11.25
C PHE A 10 -7.86 -3.35 -11.90
N ALA A 11 -7.34 -2.18 -12.26
CA ALA A 11 -6.01 -2.06 -12.88
C ALA A 11 -4.88 -2.43 -11.90
N THR A 12 -4.97 -2.05 -10.62
CA THR A 12 -3.94 -2.41 -9.62
C THR A 12 -4.02 -3.89 -9.26
N ILE A 13 -5.22 -4.40 -8.99
CA ILE A 13 -5.47 -5.83 -8.77
C ILE A 13 -5.08 -6.61 -10.03
N MET A 14 -5.45 -6.12 -11.20
CA MET A 14 -5.10 -6.73 -12.50
C MET A 14 -3.59 -6.75 -12.71
N ASN A 15 -2.83 -5.73 -12.28
CA ASN A 15 -1.38 -5.73 -12.34
C ASN A 15 -0.76 -6.79 -11.39
N ALA A 16 -1.28 -6.95 -10.17
CA ALA A 16 -0.84 -7.99 -9.24
C ALA A 16 -1.21 -9.39 -9.74
N PHE A 17 -2.43 -9.57 -10.24
CA PHE A 17 -2.86 -10.82 -10.88
C PHE A 17 -2.07 -11.13 -12.14
N LEU A 18 -1.83 -10.15 -12.99
CA LEU A 18 -1.02 -10.32 -14.21
C LEU A 18 0.41 -10.73 -13.87
N ALA A 19 1.02 -10.09 -12.88
CA ALA A 19 2.35 -10.47 -12.41
C ALA A 19 2.37 -11.90 -11.85
N ALA A 20 1.43 -12.26 -10.97
CA ALA A 20 1.31 -13.61 -10.44
C ALA A 20 1.06 -14.64 -11.56
N PHE A 21 0.24 -14.31 -12.54
CA PHE A 21 0.01 -15.17 -13.72
C PHE A 21 1.28 -15.33 -14.56
N LEU A 22 2.06 -14.27 -14.75
CA LEU A 22 3.36 -14.35 -15.45
C LEU A 22 4.35 -15.23 -14.69
N PHE A 23 4.39 -15.14 -13.36
CA PHE A 23 5.20 -16.05 -12.53
C PHE A 23 4.74 -17.51 -12.68
N PHE A 24 3.43 -17.76 -12.65
CA PHE A 24 2.87 -19.08 -12.87
C PHE A 24 3.18 -19.63 -14.26
N ALA A 25 2.91 -18.85 -15.30
CA ALA A 25 3.21 -19.23 -16.69
C ALA A 25 4.70 -19.46 -16.92
N GLY A 26 5.56 -18.61 -16.30
CA GLY A 26 7.01 -18.77 -16.32
C GLY A 26 7.46 -20.06 -15.66
N ALA A 27 6.93 -20.41 -14.48
CA ALA A 27 7.24 -21.64 -13.78
C ALA A 27 6.84 -22.89 -14.58
N LEU A 28 5.63 -22.88 -15.16
CA LEU A 28 5.20 -23.98 -16.04
C LEU A 28 6.03 -24.06 -17.32
N GLY A 29 6.31 -22.89 -17.95
CA GLY A 29 7.19 -22.82 -19.12
C GLY A 29 8.60 -23.36 -18.84
N ALA A 30 9.17 -23.00 -17.68
CA ALA A 30 10.46 -23.52 -17.21
C ALA A 30 10.42 -25.03 -16.99
N THR A 31 9.34 -25.55 -16.39
CA THR A 31 9.15 -27.00 -16.24
C THR A 31 9.08 -27.70 -17.60
N LEU A 32 8.30 -27.20 -18.53
CA LEU A 32 8.20 -27.73 -19.89
C LEU A 32 9.55 -27.65 -20.62
N PHE A 33 10.26 -26.53 -20.47
CA PHE A 33 11.61 -26.38 -21.03
C PHE A 33 12.57 -27.44 -20.45
N GLY A 34 12.51 -27.71 -19.13
CA GLY A 34 13.26 -28.78 -18.48
C GLY A 34 12.93 -30.17 -19.07
N PHE A 35 11.66 -30.47 -19.30
CA PHE A 35 11.24 -31.73 -19.97
C PHE A 35 11.75 -31.83 -21.41
N LEU A 36 11.73 -30.73 -22.16
CA LEU A 36 12.26 -30.71 -23.54
C LEU A 36 13.80 -30.88 -23.56
N LEU A 37 14.48 -30.20 -22.63
CA LEU A 37 15.94 -30.27 -22.51
C LEU A 37 16.39 -31.71 -22.22
N ARG A 38 15.71 -32.42 -21.35
CA ARG A 38 15.99 -33.83 -21.06
C ARG A 38 16.01 -34.70 -22.31
N ASN A 39 15.14 -34.46 -23.29
CA ASN A 39 15.07 -35.23 -24.52
C ASN A 39 16.28 -34.99 -25.47
N LYS A 40 16.94 -33.84 -25.31
CA LYS A 40 18.08 -33.45 -26.13
C LYS A 40 19.43 -33.72 -25.49
N LEU A 41 19.48 -33.94 -24.16
CA LEU A 41 20.73 -34.21 -23.48
C LEU A 41 21.16 -35.67 -23.68
N PRO A 42 22.40 -35.91 -24.08
CA PRO A 42 23.00 -37.27 -24.13
C PRO A 42 23.02 -37.88 -22.72
N GLU A 43 22.82 -39.21 -22.64
CA GLU A 43 22.74 -39.94 -21.35
C GLU A 43 23.99 -39.78 -20.47
N HIS A 44 25.17 -39.62 -21.06
CA HIS A 44 26.41 -39.43 -20.31
C HIS A 44 26.53 -38.11 -19.56
N HIS A 45 25.76 -37.06 -19.93
CA HIS A 45 25.66 -35.80 -19.18
C HIS A 45 24.72 -35.89 -17.97
N VAL A 46 23.88 -36.92 -17.90
CA VAL A 46 22.92 -37.14 -16.81
C VAL A 46 23.39 -38.28 -15.90
N SER A 47 24.71 -38.47 -15.78
CA SER A 47 25.29 -39.49 -14.86
C SER A 47 24.83 -39.22 -13.41
N GLU A 48 24.80 -40.30 -12.58
CA GLU A 48 24.39 -40.18 -11.17
C GLU A 48 25.24 -39.16 -10.40
N HIS A 49 26.52 -39.04 -10.73
CA HIS A 49 27.38 -38.04 -10.10
C HIS A 49 26.98 -36.59 -10.47
N SER A 50 26.77 -36.32 -11.76
CA SER A 50 26.28 -35.00 -12.23
C SER A 50 24.93 -34.65 -11.64
N ARG A 51 24.01 -35.62 -11.58
CA ARG A 51 22.67 -35.46 -10.97
C ARG A 51 22.76 -35.06 -9.50
N SER A 52 23.67 -35.70 -8.74
CA SER A 52 23.85 -35.40 -7.31
C SER A 52 24.30 -33.96 -7.09
N ILE A 53 25.24 -33.45 -7.89
CA ILE A 53 25.73 -32.06 -7.82
C ILE A 53 24.60 -31.07 -8.18
N ILE A 54 23.86 -31.35 -9.26
CA ILE A 54 22.76 -30.47 -9.68
C ILE A 54 21.67 -30.43 -8.62
N VAL A 55 21.28 -31.57 -8.04
CA VAL A 55 20.29 -31.63 -6.96
C VAL A 55 20.77 -30.86 -5.72
N LEU A 56 22.02 -30.94 -5.35
CA LEU A 56 22.60 -30.20 -4.23
C LEU A 56 22.56 -28.68 -4.51
N SER A 57 22.97 -28.26 -5.69
CA SER A 57 22.91 -26.85 -6.11
C SER A 57 21.48 -26.32 -6.14
N THR A 58 20.53 -27.14 -6.61
CA THR A 58 19.10 -26.81 -6.63
C THR A 58 18.55 -26.62 -5.21
N LYS A 59 18.95 -27.46 -4.26
CA LYS A 59 18.58 -27.29 -2.85
C LYS A 59 19.09 -25.96 -2.27
N LEU A 60 20.31 -25.56 -2.63
CA LEU A 60 20.86 -24.27 -2.20
C LEU A 60 20.04 -23.11 -2.74
N ILE A 61 19.73 -23.12 -4.05
CA ILE A 61 18.87 -22.08 -4.67
C ILE A 61 17.48 -22.07 -4.04
N ALA A 62 16.89 -23.25 -3.78
CA ALA A 62 15.60 -23.36 -3.12
C ALA A 62 15.60 -22.73 -1.73
N THR A 63 16.64 -22.97 -0.93
CA THR A 63 16.79 -22.35 0.39
C THR A 63 16.93 -20.83 0.30
N MET A 64 17.73 -20.34 -0.65
CA MET A 64 17.86 -18.89 -0.88
C MET A 64 16.55 -18.25 -1.37
N THR A 65 15.81 -18.95 -2.23
CA THR A 65 14.48 -18.51 -2.69
C THR A 65 13.48 -18.41 -1.53
N ALA A 66 13.49 -19.41 -0.64
CA ALA A 66 12.63 -19.40 0.54
C ALA A 66 12.98 -18.25 1.50
N LEU A 67 14.27 -18.00 1.73
CA LEU A 67 14.72 -16.86 2.55
C LEU A 67 14.34 -15.52 1.93
N LEU A 68 14.53 -15.36 0.62
CA LEU A 68 14.14 -14.13 -0.09
C LEU A 68 12.62 -13.90 -0.03
N LEU A 69 11.82 -14.95 -0.25
CA LEU A 69 10.35 -14.88 -0.09
C LEU A 69 9.95 -14.45 1.32
N GLY A 70 10.55 -15.07 2.34
CA GLY A 70 10.29 -14.72 3.74
C GLY A 70 10.64 -13.25 4.05
N LEU A 71 11.79 -12.77 3.53
CA LEU A 71 12.20 -11.38 3.67
C LEU A 71 11.22 -10.43 2.95
N LEU A 72 10.77 -10.76 1.74
CA LEU A 72 9.82 -9.94 0.98
C LEU A 72 8.47 -9.86 1.68
N VAL A 73 7.96 -10.98 2.21
CA VAL A 73 6.70 -11.00 2.98
C VAL A 73 6.83 -10.15 4.25
N SER A 74 7.94 -10.31 4.99
CA SER A 74 8.21 -9.50 6.20
C SER A 74 8.26 -8.01 5.86
N SER A 75 9.02 -7.64 4.84
CA SER A 75 9.14 -6.24 4.39
C SER A 75 7.80 -5.64 3.95
N ALA A 76 6.97 -6.40 3.23
CA ALA A 76 5.66 -5.96 2.82
C ALA A 76 4.71 -5.77 4.02
N ASN A 77 4.76 -6.69 4.99
CA ASN A 77 3.99 -6.58 6.23
C ASN A 77 4.41 -5.36 7.06
N ASP A 78 5.72 -5.13 7.21
CA ASP A 78 6.27 -3.98 7.94
C ASP A 78 5.86 -2.65 7.29
N SER A 79 5.81 -2.61 5.97
CA SER A 79 5.31 -1.46 5.21
C SER A 79 3.84 -1.17 5.52
N LEU A 80 2.97 -2.19 5.47
CA LEU A 80 1.56 -2.07 5.83
C LEU A 80 1.36 -1.59 7.28
N GLN A 81 2.05 -2.20 8.24
CA GLN A 81 1.96 -1.82 9.66
C GLN A 81 2.46 -0.40 9.89
N SER A 82 3.58 -0.02 9.26
CA SER A 82 4.15 1.32 9.35
C SER A 82 3.22 2.38 8.77
N PHE A 83 2.50 2.07 7.70
CA PHE A 83 1.49 2.97 7.12
C PHE A 83 0.27 3.09 8.04
N ASN A 84 -0.24 1.97 8.57
CA ASN A 84 -1.38 1.97 9.49
C ASN A 84 -1.09 2.76 10.76
N SER A 85 0.07 2.53 11.40
CA SER A 85 0.48 3.27 12.59
C SER A 85 0.68 4.77 12.31
N GLY A 86 1.12 5.13 11.11
CA GLY A 86 1.19 6.51 10.66
C GLY A 86 -0.18 7.18 10.55
N LEU A 87 -1.20 6.47 10.05
CA LEU A 87 -2.59 6.96 10.03
C LEU A 87 -3.17 7.13 11.43
N GLU A 88 -2.89 6.20 12.35
CA GLU A 88 -3.31 6.31 13.75
C GLU A 88 -2.71 7.54 14.43
N GLN A 89 -1.41 7.78 14.23
CA GLN A 89 -0.73 8.97 14.74
C GLN A 89 -1.30 10.24 14.14
N MET A 90 -1.57 10.25 12.84
CA MET A 90 -2.19 11.40 12.17
C MET A 90 -3.59 11.69 12.74
N GLY A 91 -4.41 10.67 12.96
CA GLY A 91 -5.72 10.80 13.60
C GLY A 91 -5.63 11.36 15.02
N ALA A 92 -4.70 10.86 15.84
CA ALA A 92 -4.47 11.35 17.19
C ALA A 92 -4.02 12.82 17.22
N ARG A 93 -3.13 13.23 16.29
CA ARG A 93 -2.69 14.64 16.17
C ARG A 93 -3.83 15.55 15.73
N LEU A 94 -4.65 15.09 14.78
CA LEU A 94 -5.85 15.82 14.33
C LEU A 94 -6.80 16.09 15.51
N ALA A 95 -7.14 15.07 16.28
CA ALA A 95 -8.01 15.19 17.45
C ALA A 95 -7.39 16.11 18.53
N THR A 96 -6.07 16.00 18.76
CA THR A 96 -5.36 16.86 19.70
C THR A 96 -5.38 18.32 19.27
N THR A 97 -5.14 18.59 17.97
CA THR A 97 -5.20 19.94 17.41
C THR A 97 -6.58 20.55 17.55
N ASP A 98 -7.65 19.81 17.20
CA ASP A 98 -9.02 20.28 17.36
C ASP A 98 -9.37 20.60 18.82
N ARG A 99 -8.92 19.76 19.77
CA ARG A 99 -9.12 20.00 21.21
C ARG A 99 -8.42 21.27 21.66
N LEU A 100 -7.15 21.49 21.28
CA LEU A 100 -6.42 22.72 21.62
C LEU A 100 -7.13 23.97 21.09
N LEU A 101 -7.65 23.91 19.85
CA LEU A 101 -8.41 24.98 19.25
C LEU A 101 -9.75 25.18 19.93
N LYS A 102 -10.43 24.11 20.37
CA LYS A 102 -11.67 24.18 21.15
C LYS A 102 -11.44 24.90 22.49
N ASP A 103 -10.35 24.52 23.19
CA ASP A 103 -9.98 25.09 24.48
C ASP A 103 -9.43 26.54 24.36
N TYR A 104 -8.99 26.98 23.18
CA TYR A 104 -8.62 28.36 22.93
C TYR A 104 -9.83 29.29 23.00
N GLY A 105 -10.96 28.88 22.43
CA GLY A 105 -12.20 29.64 22.50
C GLY A 105 -12.96 29.72 21.17
N PRO A 106 -14.08 30.49 21.17
CA PRO A 106 -14.96 30.58 20.00
C PRO A 106 -14.33 31.20 18.77
N GLU A 107 -13.24 31.94 18.93
CA GLU A 107 -12.48 32.61 17.85
C GLU A 107 -11.86 31.59 16.86
N THR A 108 -11.63 30.36 17.31
CA THR A 108 -11.06 29.28 16.48
C THR A 108 -12.11 28.45 15.75
N ARG A 109 -13.38 28.79 15.84
CA ARG A 109 -14.48 27.98 15.25
C ARG A 109 -14.32 27.78 13.75
N GLU A 110 -13.92 28.82 13.03
CA GLU A 110 -13.67 28.73 11.59
C GLU A 110 -12.46 27.86 11.27
N VAL A 111 -11.37 28.02 12.02
CA VAL A 111 -10.14 27.20 11.86
C VAL A 111 -10.45 25.72 12.09
N ARG A 112 -11.20 25.42 13.15
CA ARG A 112 -11.64 24.05 13.46
C ARG A 112 -12.51 23.47 12.33
N HIS A 113 -13.44 24.27 11.80
CA HIS A 113 -14.29 23.83 10.69
C HIS A 113 -13.45 23.52 9.45
N SER A 114 -12.55 24.42 9.05
CA SER A 114 -11.63 24.20 7.93
C SER A 114 -10.79 22.94 8.13
N LEU A 115 -10.23 22.73 9.34
CA LEU A 115 -9.42 21.54 9.64
C LEU A 115 -10.21 20.23 9.45
N ARG A 116 -11.45 20.18 9.96
CA ARG A 116 -12.34 19.01 9.85
C ARG A 116 -12.74 18.74 8.40
N GLU A 117 -13.17 19.78 7.70
CA GLU A 117 -13.61 19.67 6.30
C GLU A 117 -12.49 19.13 5.41
N HIS A 118 -11.30 19.68 5.56
CA HIS A 118 -10.14 19.23 4.76
C HIS A 118 -9.70 17.81 5.13
N ALA A 119 -9.70 17.46 6.41
CA ALA A 119 -9.41 16.09 6.83
C ALA A 119 -10.45 15.11 6.29
N ALA A 120 -11.73 15.45 6.31
CA ALA A 120 -12.81 14.65 5.73
C ALA A 120 -12.68 14.50 4.21
N LEU A 121 -12.33 15.59 3.51
CA LEU A 121 -12.04 15.55 2.07
C LEU A 121 -10.87 14.62 1.76
N SER A 122 -9.82 14.65 2.57
CA SER A 122 -8.67 13.77 2.45
C SER A 122 -9.08 12.31 2.50
N VAL A 123 -9.87 11.94 3.50
CA VAL A 123 -10.40 10.57 3.62
C VAL A 123 -11.29 10.22 2.43
N ALA A 124 -12.20 11.11 2.02
CA ALA A 124 -13.10 10.88 0.89
C ALA A 124 -12.40 10.69 -0.46
N VAL A 125 -11.18 11.24 -0.61
CA VAL A 125 -10.35 11.10 -1.82
C VAL A 125 -9.58 9.79 -1.81
N ILE A 126 -8.96 9.45 -0.68
CA ILE A 126 -8.13 8.23 -0.55
C ILE A 126 -9.03 6.99 -0.44
N TRP A 127 -10.09 7.07 0.34
CA TRP A 127 -11.07 5.99 0.57
C TRP A 127 -12.47 6.40 0.07
N PRO A 128 -12.75 6.30 -1.23
CA PRO A 128 -14.02 6.72 -1.80
C PRO A 128 -15.26 5.97 -1.27
N GLU A 129 -15.07 4.77 -0.75
CA GLU A 129 -16.09 3.96 -0.11
C GLU A 129 -16.60 4.54 1.21
N GLU A 130 -15.79 5.34 1.91
CA GLU A 130 -16.14 5.96 3.20
C GLU A 130 -16.94 7.27 3.05
N ARG A 131 -17.20 7.71 1.82
CA ARG A 131 -17.87 8.99 1.55
C ARG A 131 -19.25 9.11 2.17
N GLU A 132 -20.06 8.06 2.08
CA GLU A 132 -21.40 8.05 2.66
C GLU A 132 -21.36 8.22 4.18
N ARG A 133 -20.41 7.56 4.81
CA ARG A 133 -20.17 7.65 6.25
C ARG A 133 -19.69 9.05 6.66
N LEU A 134 -18.81 9.68 5.87
CA LEU A 134 -18.36 11.05 6.13
C LEU A 134 -19.50 12.08 5.99
N VAL A 135 -20.39 11.90 5.02
CA VAL A 135 -21.58 12.74 4.88
C VAL A 135 -22.52 12.60 6.09
N SER A 136 -22.70 11.38 6.61
CA SER A 136 -23.53 11.12 7.79
C SER A 136 -22.99 11.77 9.08
N LEU A 137 -21.68 12.06 9.14
CA LEU A 137 -21.05 12.79 10.25
C LEU A 137 -21.26 14.31 10.18
N ASN A 138 -21.99 14.80 9.18
CA ASN A 138 -22.33 16.22 9.01
C ASN A 138 -21.13 17.18 9.01
N LEU A 139 -20.00 16.72 8.45
CA LEU A 139 -18.72 17.44 8.44
C LEU A 139 -18.63 18.54 7.38
N PHE A 140 -19.56 18.56 6.43
CA PHE A 140 -19.60 19.51 5.31
C PHE A 140 -20.71 20.55 5.51
N ALA A 141 -20.39 21.82 5.34
CA ALA A 141 -21.31 22.93 5.54
C ALA A 141 -22.60 22.84 4.68
N THR A 142 -22.53 22.19 3.53
CA THR A 142 -23.67 22.01 2.60
C THR A 142 -24.34 20.64 2.71
N GLY A 143 -23.90 19.77 3.65
CA GLY A 143 -24.35 18.38 3.70
C GLY A 143 -23.94 17.55 2.47
N GLN A 144 -23.14 18.11 1.58
CA GLN A 144 -22.61 17.48 0.37
C GLN A 144 -21.10 17.70 0.28
N LEU A 145 -20.39 16.70 -0.25
CA LEU A 145 -18.98 16.88 -0.57
C LEU A 145 -18.79 18.07 -1.52
N PRO A 146 -17.88 19.00 -1.23
CA PRO A 146 -17.63 20.14 -2.11
C PRO A 146 -17.36 19.67 -3.54
N ARG A 147 -18.13 20.22 -4.49
CA ARG A 147 -17.96 19.95 -5.92
C ARG A 147 -16.85 20.80 -6.55
N SER A 148 -16.11 21.57 -5.74
CA SER A 148 -15.09 22.50 -6.23
C SER A 148 -13.93 21.79 -6.90
N GLY A 149 -13.40 22.37 -7.98
CA GLY A 149 -12.14 22.18 -8.74
C GLY A 149 -11.24 20.94 -8.57
N TRP A 150 -11.37 20.24 -7.47
CA TRP A 150 -10.65 19.01 -7.12
C TRP A 150 -11.02 17.80 -7.98
N ASP A 151 -12.26 17.77 -8.49
CA ASP A 151 -12.74 16.65 -9.31
C ASP A 151 -11.96 16.51 -10.64
N GLY A 152 -11.33 17.58 -11.13
CA GLY A 152 -10.45 17.56 -12.30
C GLY A 152 -9.04 17.08 -11.95
N ALA A 153 -8.41 17.70 -10.95
CA ALA A 153 -7.04 17.40 -10.53
C ALA A 153 -6.91 16.00 -9.89
N VAL A 154 -7.97 15.54 -9.21
CA VAL A 154 -8.02 14.22 -8.57
C VAL A 154 -8.38 13.09 -9.56
N ARG A 155 -9.02 13.42 -10.70
CA ARG A 155 -9.45 12.40 -11.67
C ARG A 155 -8.30 11.74 -12.43
N ASP A 156 -7.22 12.48 -12.72
CA ASP A 156 -6.12 12.04 -13.58
C ASP A 156 -4.79 11.84 -12.84
N ALA A 157 -4.75 12.17 -11.55
CA ALA A 157 -3.53 12.13 -10.76
C ALA A 157 -3.28 10.74 -10.15
N SER A 158 -2.01 10.31 -10.13
CA SER A 158 -1.56 9.15 -9.35
C SER A 158 -1.87 9.34 -7.85
N HIS A 159 -1.94 8.26 -7.07
CA HIS A 159 -2.21 8.32 -5.62
C HIS A 159 -1.30 9.32 -4.89
N ALA A 160 -0.05 9.47 -5.31
CA ALA A 160 0.90 10.44 -4.78
C ALA A 160 0.47 11.89 -5.01
N VAL A 161 -0.03 12.21 -6.22
CA VAL A 161 -0.52 13.56 -6.55
C VAL A 161 -1.83 13.87 -5.81
N ARG A 162 -2.68 12.87 -5.56
CA ARG A 162 -3.86 13.02 -4.71
C ARG A 162 -3.47 13.37 -3.27
N ALA A 163 -2.45 12.70 -2.75
CA ALA A 163 -1.92 12.97 -1.42
C ALA A 163 -1.28 14.37 -1.32
N LEU A 164 -0.58 14.83 -2.37
CA LEU A 164 -0.03 16.18 -2.48
C LEU A 164 -1.10 17.27 -2.52
N ALA A 165 -2.22 17.01 -3.21
CA ALA A 165 -3.34 17.96 -3.26
C ALA A 165 -3.95 18.21 -1.87
N ILE A 166 -3.86 17.25 -0.97
CA ILE A 166 -4.38 17.32 0.40
C ILE A 166 -3.51 18.19 1.31
N SER A 167 -2.20 18.29 1.06
CA SER A 167 -1.29 19.10 1.86
C SER A 167 -1.41 20.60 1.60
N SER A 168 -2.04 21.01 0.52
CA SER A 168 -2.12 22.43 0.10
C SER A 168 -2.95 23.32 1.03
N PHE A 169 -3.75 22.75 1.92
CA PHE A 169 -4.58 23.51 2.86
C PHE A 169 -3.93 23.78 4.23
N LEU A 170 -2.92 23.02 4.61
CA LEU A 170 -2.25 23.22 5.91
C LEU A 170 -1.69 24.64 6.07
N PRO A 171 -1.05 25.26 5.05
CA PRO A 171 -0.62 26.65 5.11
C PRO A 171 -1.77 27.66 5.29
N GLU A 172 -2.95 27.38 4.72
CA GLU A 172 -4.14 28.23 4.92
C GLU A 172 -4.62 28.19 6.37
N ILE A 173 -4.69 27.00 6.96
CA ILE A 173 -5.06 26.80 8.37
C ILE A 173 -4.01 27.46 9.28
N GLU A 174 -2.74 27.31 8.98
CA GLU A 174 -1.64 27.95 9.69
C GLU A 174 -1.76 29.48 9.65
N GLY A 175 -2.02 30.05 8.48
CA GLY A 175 -2.26 31.50 8.32
C GLY A 175 -3.43 31.98 9.18
N LYS A 176 -4.57 31.33 9.12
CA LYS A 176 -5.73 31.66 9.97
C LYS A 176 -5.42 31.56 11.47
N LEU A 177 -4.59 30.62 11.85
CA LEU A 177 -4.18 30.44 13.26
C LEU A 177 -3.18 31.54 13.70
N LEU A 178 -2.30 32.00 12.82
CA LEU A 178 -1.36 33.09 13.07
C LEU A 178 -2.08 34.45 13.19
N ASP A 179 -3.20 34.65 12.49
CA ASP A 179 -4.01 35.87 12.55
C ASP A 179 -4.75 36.06 13.88
N LEU A 180 -4.85 35.00 14.70
CA LEU A 180 -5.48 35.07 16.02
C LEU A 180 -4.65 35.95 16.96
N LYS A 181 -5.33 36.82 17.71
CA LYS A 181 -4.71 37.71 18.70
C LYS A 181 -4.98 37.20 20.11
N PRO A 182 -4.05 36.40 20.68
CA PRO A 182 -4.25 35.84 22.02
C PRO A 182 -4.26 36.95 23.08
N GLN A 183 -5.30 36.95 23.93
CA GLN A 183 -5.52 37.96 24.96
C GLN A 183 -4.78 37.67 26.25
N ASP A 184 -4.43 36.42 26.49
CA ASP A 184 -3.76 35.94 27.69
C ASP A 184 -2.66 34.92 27.38
N GLU A 185 -1.87 34.57 28.37
CA GLU A 185 -0.74 33.66 28.21
C GLU A 185 -1.17 32.21 27.93
N ALA A 186 -2.33 31.81 28.47
CA ALA A 186 -2.87 30.47 28.21
C ALA A 186 -3.33 30.33 26.73
N LYS A 187 -3.96 31.37 26.17
CA LYS A 187 -4.30 31.39 24.74
C LYS A 187 -3.05 31.45 23.86
N ARG A 188 -2.02 32.22 24.27
CA ARG A 188 -0.75 32.26 23.55
C ARG A 188 -0.07 30.89 23.50
N TRP A 189 -0.05 30.19 24.62
CA TRP A 189 0.48 28.84 24.68
C TRP A 189 -0.32 27.86 23.81
N ARG A 190 -1.66 27.91 23.87
CA ARG A 190 -2.52 27.04 23.03
C ARG A 190 -2.32 27.30 21.54
N GLN A 191 -2.19 28.56 21.12
CA GLN A 191 -1.91 28.92 19.74
C GLN A 191 -0.55 28.35 19.29
N ALA A 192 0.50 28.55 20.07
CA ALA A 192 1.82 28.04 19.77
C ALA A 192 1.83 26.50 19.68
N GLU A 193 1.15 25.83 20.62
CA GLU A 193 1.05 24.38 20.61
C GLU A 193 0.22 23.84 19.44
N ALA A 194 -0.87 24.53 19.07
CA ALA A 194 -1.67 24.17 17.87
C ALA A 194 -0.85 24.33 16.57
N LEU A 195 -0.08 25.41 16.45
CA LEU A 195 0.86 25.60 15.33
C LEU A 195 1.90 24.47 15.27
N ARG A 196 2.46 24.10 16.40
CA ARG A 196 3.40 22.97 16.50
C ARG A 196 2.75 21.67 16.04
N GLN A 197 1.51 21.39 16.46
CA GLN A 197 0.78 20.19 16.05
C GLN A 197 0.46 20.19 14.55
N LEU A 198 0.14 21.34 13.95
CA LEU A 198 -0.04 21.46 12.49
C LEU A 198 1.25 21.16 11.74
N GLY A 199 2.40 21.65 12.20
CA GLY A 199 3.70 21.31 11.62
C GLY A 199 3.99 19.81 11.65
N LEU A 200 3.70 19.16 12.80
CA LEU A 200 3.83 17.71 12.93
C LEU A 200 2.82 16.92 12.08
N LEU A 201 1.62 17.46 11.85
CA LEU A 201 0.65 16.90 10.89
C LEU A 201 1.18 16.96 9.46
N ALA A 202 1.77 18.09 9.06
CA ALA A 202 2.39 18.26 7.76
C ALA A 202 3.54 17.25 7.55
N GLU A 203 4.43 17.14 8.52
CA GLU A 203 5.52 16.14 8.49
C GLU A 203 4.99 14.72 8.35
N GLN A 204 4.03 14.34 9.19
CA GLN A 204 3.42 13.02 9.15
C GLN A 204 2.74 12.72 7.82
N HIS A 205 2.08 13.73 7.23
CA HIS A 205 1.47 13.63 5.91
C HIS A 205 2.51 13.28 4.84
N TRP A 206 3.63 14.01 4.80
CA TRP A 206 4.70 13.75 3.84
C TRP A 206 5.34 12.37 4.03
N LEU A 207 5.55 11.94 5.27
CA LEU A 207 6.04 10.59 5.58
C LEU A 207 5.07 9.49 5.09
N LEU A 208 3.76 9.71 5.22
CA LEU A 208 2.76 8.77 4.69
C LEU A 208 2.73 8.73 3.16
N VAL A 209 2.90 9.90 2.51
CA VAL A 209 3.01 9.98 1.04
C VAL A 209 4.22 9.20 0.55
N GLU A 210 5.37 9.38 1.19
CA GLU A 210 6.60 8.67 0.84
C GLU A 210 6.46 7.16 1.06
N LYS A 211 5.90 6.75 2.20
CA LYS A 211 5.65 5.33 2.49
C LYS A 211 4.67 4.68 1.49
N ALA A 212 3.66 5.42 1.04
CA ALA A 212 2.73 4.92 0.03
C ALA A 212 3.38 4.71 -1.36
N GLN A 213 4.52 5.35 -1.62
CA GLN A 213 5.29 5.21 -2.87
C GLN A 213 6.39 4.15 -2.79
N ASN A 214 6.81 3.77 -1.58
CA ASN A 214 7.83 2.75 -1.39
C ASN A 214 7.30 1.38 -1.81
N THR A 215 7.65 0.99 -3.03
CA THR A 215 7.30 -0.30 -3.60
C THR A 215 8.44 -1.30 -3.40
N VAL A 216 8.09 -2.58 -3.35
CA VAL A 216 9.10 -3.67 -3.37
C VAL A 216 10.06 -3.45 -4.54
N PRO A 217 11.39 -3.44 -4.33
CA PRO A 217 12.35 -3.26 -5.40
C PRO A 217 12.15 -4.30 -6.51
N VAL A 218 11.88 -3.84 -7.73
CA VAL A 218 11.68 -4.69 -8.91
C VAL A 218 12.85 -5.66 -9.09
N THR A 219 14.05 -5.23 -8.72
CA THR A 219 15.27 -6.06 -8.77
C THR A 219 15.11 -7.36 -7.96
N LEU A 220 14.50 -7.31 -6.77
CA LEU A 220 14.29 -8.50 -5.93
C LEU A 220 13.25 -9.43 -6.54
N LEU A 221 12.20 -8.87 -7.17
CA LEU A 221 11.19 -9.67 -7.88
C LEU A 221 11.77 -10.35 -9.10
N VAL A 222 12.64 -9.67 -9.86
CA VAL A 222 13.36 -10.26 -11.01
C VAL A 222 14.30 -11.37 -10.56
N LEU A 223 15.04 -11.16 -9.45
CA LEU A 223 15.91 -12.18 -8.87
C LEU A 223 15.12 -13.42 -8.43
N LEU A 224 13.99 -13.19 -7.74
CA LEU A 224 13.08 -14.24 -7.33
C LEU A 224 12.54 -15.03 -8.53
N LEU A 225 12.12 -14.35 -9.59
CA LEU A 225 11.67 -14.98 -10.83
C LEU A 225 12.78 -15.83 -11.45
N ALA A 226 14.01 -15.30 -11.56
CA ALA A 226 15.15 -16.03 -12.10
C ALA A 226 15.43 -17.33 -11.32
N TRP A 227 15.43 -17.25 -9.99
CA TRP A 227 15.63 -18.44 -9.14
C TRP A 227 14.50 -19.44 -9.28
N LEU A 228 13.24 -19.01 -9.33
CA LEU A 228 12.09 -19.89 -9.57
C LEU A 228 12.19 -20.57 -10.94
N LEU A 229 12.57 -19.84 -12.00
CA LEU A 229 12.75 -20.42 -13.33
C LEU A 229 13.84 -21.51 -13.33
N ILE A 230 14.97 -21.30 -12.64
CA ILE A 230 16.03 -22.30 -12.48
C ILE A 230 15.50 -23.54 -11.75
N LEU A 231 14.78 -23.35 -10.63
CA LEU A 231 14.20 -24.45 -9.84
C LEU A 231 13.22 -25.29 -10.67
N PHE A 232 12.26 -24.64 -11.33
CA PHE A 232 11.25 -25.34 -12.13
C PHE A 232 11.84 -26.01 -13.38
N THR A 233 12.89 -25.42 -13.99
CA THR A 233 13.65 -26.06 -15.08
C THR A 233 14.31 -27.33 -14.57
N THR A 234 14.97 -27.28 -13.41
CA THR A 234 15.64 -28.43 -12.81
C THR A 234 14.65 -29.53 -12.43
N PHE A 235 13.49 -29.16 -11.87
CA PHE A 235 12.41 -30.12 -11.60
C PHE A 235 11.93 -30.79 -12.88
N GLY A 236 11.68 -30.03 -13.96
CA GLY A 236 11.32 -30.59 -15.26
C GLY A 236 12.39 -31.52 -15.83
N LEU A 237 13.67 -31.20 -15.64
CA LEU A 237 14.80 -32.03 -16.14
C LEU A 237 14.88 -33.42 -15.47
N PHE A 238 14.64 -33.48 -14.15
CA PHE A 238 14.85 -34.71 -13.36
C PHE A 238 13.57 -35.44 -12.96
N ALA A 239 12.40 -34.81 -13.12
CA ALA A 239 11.14 -35.40 -12.75
C ALA A 239 10.74 -36.58 -13.66
N PRO A 240 10.25 -37.69 -13.12
CA PRO A 240 9.63 -38.73 -13.91
C PRO A 240 8.33 -38.21 -14.56
N ARG A 241 8.06 -38.66 -15.78
CA ARG A 241 6.87 -38.25 -16.55
C ARG A 241 5.65 -39.08 -16.11
N ASN A 242 5.11 -38.76 -14.95
CA ASN A 242 3.86 -39.34 -14.49
C ASN A 242 2.88 -38.22 -14.04
N ALA A 243 1.59 -38.52 -14.08
CA ALA A 243 0.55 -37.57 -13.75
C ALA A 243 0.69 -37.00 -12.34
N THR A 244 1.07 -37.81 -11.37
CA THR A 244 1.24 -37.42 -9.96
C THR A 244 2.29 -36.32 -9.81
N VAL A 245 3.48 -36.53 -10.42
CA VAL A 245 4.59 -35.54 -10.34
C VAL A 245 4.18 -34.26 -11.05
N THR A 246 3.55 -34.35 -12.22
CA THR A 246 3.06 -33.17 -12.95
C THR A 246 2.06 -32.38 -12.10
N THR A 247 1.12 -33.06 -11.44
CA THR A 247 0.16 -32.39 -10.54
C THR A 247 0.85 -31.67 -9.39
N VAL A 248 1.84 -32.33 -8.74
CA VAL A 248 2.59 -31.69 -7.66
C VAL A 248 3.35 -30.45 -8.15
N LEU A 249 3.99 -30.51 -9.33
CA LEU A 249 4.69 -29.35 -9.91
C LEU A 249 3.74 -28.19 -10.22
N ILE A 250 2.52 -28.48 -10.70
CA ILE A 250 1.49 -27.45 -10.91
C ILE A 250 1.09 -26.82 -9.57
N LEU A 251 0.86 -27.63 -8.52
CA LEU A 251 0.51 -27.13 -7.19
C LEU A 251 1.65 -26.26 -6.60
N CYS A 252 2.90 -26.66 -6.79
CA CYS A 252 4.06 -25.84 -6.40
C CYS A 252 4.09 -24.51 -7.15
N ALA A 253 3.82 -24.51 -8.47
CA ALA A 253 3.78 -23.29 -9.28
C ALA A 253 2.64 -22.36 -8.84
N VAL A 254 1.46 -22.88 -8.55
CA VAL A 254 0.33 -22.12 -8.00
C VAL A 254 0.71 -21.50 -6.65
N SER A 255 1.30 -22.29 -5.74
CA SER A 255 1.70 -21.82 -4.40
C SER A 255 2.74 -20.71 -4.48
N ALA A 256 3.78 -20.85 -5.33
CA ALA A 256 4.79 -19.81 -5.53
C ALA A 256 4.18 -18.53 -6.10
N SER A 257 3.30 -18.64 -7.09
CA SER A 257 2.60 -17.50 -7.69
C SER A 257 1.66 -16.81 -6.73
N ALA A 258 0.96 -17.57 -5.87
CA ALA A 258 0.12 -17.02 -4.81
C ALA A 258 0.94 -16.22 -3.78
N ALA A 259 2.13 -16.70 -3.41
CA ALA A 259 3.02 -15.94 -2.52
C ALA A 259 3.46 -14.61 -3.15
N VAL A 260 3.83 -14.60 -4.42
CA VAL A 260 4.16 -13.36 -5.15
C VAL A 260 2.95 -12.43 -5.24
N PHE A 261 1.76 -12.97 -5.50
CA PHE A 261 0.52 -12.19 -5.50
C PHE A 261 0.29 -11.48 -4.17
N VAL A 262 0.39 -12.21 -3.05
CA VAL A 262 0.22 -11.63 -1.71
C VAL A 262 1.24 -10.53 -1.43
N ILE A 263 2.52 -10.72 -1.80
CA ILE A 263 3.56 -9.71 -1.63
C ILE A 263 3.22 -8.42 -2.41
N LEU A 264 2.81 -8.56 -3.67
CA LEU A 264 2.43 -7.41 -4.50
C LEU A 264 1.17 -6.71 -3.99
N GLU A 265 0.21 -7.48 -3.51
CA GLU A 265 -1.04 -6.95 -2.95
C GLU A 265 -0.81 -6.19 -1.64
N MET A 266 0.02 -6.74 -0.74
CA MET A 266 0.42 -6.06 0.52
C MET A 266 1.22 -4.78 0.26
N ASN A 267 1.90 -4.69 -0.86
CA ASN A 267 2.64 -3.49 -1.25
C ASN A 267 1.73 -2.34 -1.72
N SER A 268 0.46 -2.62 -2.02
CA SER A 268 -0.54 -1.63 -2.45
C SER A 268 -1.35 -1.10 -1.26
N VAL A 269 -0.73 -0.28 -0.38
CA VAL A 269 -1.30 0.16 0.91
C VAL A 269 -2.64 0.90 0.81
N THR A 270 -2.93 1.60 -0.30
CA THR A 270 -4.16 2.39 -0.50
C THR A 270 -5.14 1.80 -1.51
N SER A 271 -4.75 0.72 -2.20
CA SER A 271 -5.57 0.07 -3.23
C SER A 271 -5.35 -1.44 -3.18
N GLY A 272 -6.27 -2.24 -3.71
CA GLY A 272 -6.18 -3.69 -3.70
C GLY A 272 -7.10 -4.36 -2.67
N LEU A 273 -6.92 -5.67 -2.48
CA LEU A 273 -7.72 -6.49 -1.55
C LEU A 273 -7.29 -6.29 -0.09
N LEU A 274 -6.00 -6.05 0.15
CA LEU A 274 -5.38 -5.92 1.47
C LEU A 274 -5.07 -4.45 1.81
N LYS A 275 -5.90 -3.50 1.33
CA LYS A 275 -5.73 -2.08 1.60
C LYS A 275 -5.91 -1.72 3.08
N VAL A 276 -5.16 -0.71 3.54
CA VAL A 276 -5.33 -0.13 4.87
C VAL A 276 -6.61 0.70 4.92
N SER A 277 -7.38 0.56 6.00
CA SER A 277 -8.61 1.31 6.22
C SER A 277 -8.36 2.75 6.67
N GLY A 278 -9.23 3.69 6.24
CA GLY A 278 -9.28 5.07 6.75
C GLY A 278 -9.88 5.22 8.15
N GLU A 279 -10.24 4.12 8.80
CA GLU A 279 -10.92 4.09 10.11
C GLU A 279 -10.25 4.95 11.20
N PRO A 280 -8.91 5.00 11.35
CA PRO A 280 -8.29 5.86 12.36
C PRO A 280 -8.60 7.35 12.18
N LEU A 281 -8.62 7.82 10.94
CA LEU A 281 -8.97 9.20 10.63
C LEU A 281 -10.46 9.49 10.80
N ILE A 282 -11.33 8.53 10.42
CA ILE A 282 -12.78 8.66 10.59
C ILE A 282 -13.15 8.73 12.07
N ARG A 283 -12.51 7.91 12.92
CA ARG A 283 -12.68 8.00 14.38
C ARG A 283 -12.23 9.35 14.93
N ALA A 284 -11.10 9.88 14.48
CA ALA A 284 -10.66 11.21 14.86
C ALA A 284 -11.72 12.27 14.48
N LEU A 285 -12.22 12.24 13.24
CA LEU A 285 -13.25 13.16 12.75
C LEU A 285 -14.56 13.06 13.54
N SER A 286 -14.98 11.87 13.95
CA SER A 286 -16.18 11.69 14.76
C SER A 286 -16.07 12.32 16.15
N VAL A 287 -14.88 12.28 16.78
CA VAL A 287 -14.60 12.93 18.07
C VAL A 287 -14.51 14.44 17.93
N MET A 288 -14.01 14.97 16.82
CA MET A 288 -13.93 16.40 16.54
C MET A 288 -15.33 17.04 16.34
N GLY A 289 -16.36 16.26 16.02
CA GLY A 289 -17.74 16.72 15.81
C GLY A 289 -18.51 17.13 17.08
N GLY A 290 -18.02 16.78 18.28
CA GLY A 290 -18.63 17.07 19.59
C GLY A 290 -18.19 18.46 20.23
#